data_d5850215cddd67bd29c6aeefb1bb1074
#
_entry.id   d5850215cddd67bd29c6aeefb1bb1074
#
_cell.length_a   1.000
_cell.length_b   1.000
_cell.length_c   1.000
_cell.angle_alpha   90.00
_cell.angle_beta   90.00
_cell.angle_gamma   90.00
#
_symmetry.space_group_name_H-M   'P 1'
#
loop_
_entity.id
_entity.type
_entity.pdbx_description
1 polymer ?
#
loop_
_entity_poly.entity_id
_entity_poly.type
_entity_poly.pdbx_seq_one_letter_code
_entity_poly.pdbx_strand_id
1 'polypeptide(L)'
;RELANKNLTYLHMWGEYLKDTSSEDEIRDYIEKAQEDAGFLYFYFLSADGNYKMLTGEAGYLGLQENLEDKITLGEDIITNAVVPGKQQMLVFASPQSHGSYQGFEYDAIAIAYENADIVDVLDISAFNGNAKSYVVHPDGRVVIDHSFEAWGTVYNFFGVLREHSNISEKEILELSEKFKERRTDTMLVNLDGSNYYLVYGSSECQDWIFLGLVQADIVNASMNSLQLRTMLLGGTIVFGFAVFIIELI
;
A
#
# COMPACT_ATOMS: atom_id res chain seq x y z
N ARG A 1 3.11 -8.23 -2.93
CA ARG A 1 3.64 -9.50 -2.41
C ARG A 1 5.15 -9.62 -2.60
N GLU A 2 5.66 -9.38 -3.80
CA GLU A 2 7.10 -9.50 -4.08
C GLU A 2 7.93 -8.54 -3.21
N LEU A 3 7.55 -7.26 -3.13
CA LEU A 3 8.22 -6.27 -2.28
C LEU A 3 8.22 -6.69 -0.79
N ALA A 4 7.08 -7.16 -0.29
CA ALA A 4 6.96 -7.58 1.11
C ALA A 4 7.87 -8.78 1.41
N ASN A 5 7.79 -9.82 0.58
CA ASN A 5 8.62 -11.01 0.74
C ASN A 5 10.11 -10.68 0.65
N LYS A 6 10.51 -9.81 -0.29
CA LYS A 6 11.89 -9.36 -0.45
C LYS A 6 12.41 -8.68 0.82
N ASN A 7 11.65 -7.71 1.34
CA ASN A 7 12.04 -6.94 2.52
C ASN A 7 12.11 -7.80 3.80
N LEU A 8 11.14 -8.68 4.01
CA LEU A 8 11.17 -9.60 5.15
C LEU A 8 12.33 -10.60 5.05
N THR A 9 12.61 -11.09 3.84
CA THR A 9 13.79 -11.96 3.62
C THR A 9 15.09 -11.23 3.96
N TYR A 10 15.22 -9.96 3.57
CA TYR A 10 16.39 -9.17 3.95
C TYR A 10 16.50 -8.96 5.46
N LEU A 11 15.39 -8.62 6.13
CA LEU A 11 15.39 -8.46 7.59
C LEU A 11 15.79 -9.75 8.31
N HIS A 12 15.32 -10.91 7.87
CA HIS A 12 15.74 -12.20 8.44
C HIS A 12 17.25 -12.42 8.24
N MET A 13 17.76 -12.18 7.04
CA MET A 13 19.18 -12.34 6.74
C MET A 13 20.06 -11.38 7.55
N TRP A 14 19.63 -10.11 7.69
CA TRP A 14 20.35 -9.12 8.50
C TRP A 14 20.27 -9.45 10.00
N GLY A 15 19.10 -9.93 10.46
CA GLY A 15 18.95 -10.40 11.85
C GLY A 15 19.92 -11.52 12.20
N GLU A 16 20.12 -12.49 11.32
CA GLU A 16 21.12 -13.53 11.52
C GLU A 16 22.56 -12.96 11.56
N TYR A 17 22.87 -12.02 10.66
CA TYR A 17 24.17 -11.36 10.66
C TYR A 17 24.45 -10.58 11.96
N LEU A 18 23.44 -9.88 12.48
CA LEU A 18 23.57 -9.07 13.72
C LEU A 18 23.81 -9.93 14.95
N LYS A 19 23.36 -11.20 14.97
CA LYS A 19 23.61 -12.12 16.11
C LYS A 19 25.10 -12.44 16.28
N ASP A 20 25.83 -12.53 15.17
CA ASP A 20 27.23 -12.94 15.15
C ASP A 20 28.20 -11.75 15.16
N THR A 21 27.69 -10.52 14.98
CA THR A 21 28.50 -9.30 14.86
C THR A 21 28.34 -8.43 16.09
N SER A 22 29.45 -8.15 16.78
CA SER A 22 29.49 -7.29 17.97
C SER A 22 30.10 -5.91 17.71
N SER A 23 30.69 -5.69 16.53
CA SER A 23 31.31 -4.43 16.15
C SER A 23 30.26 -3.46 15.60
N GLU A 24 30.05 -2.34 16.28
CA GLU A 24 29.08 -1.30 15.84
C GLU A 24 29.45 -0.72 14.47
N ASP A 25 30.74 -0.57 14.16
CA ASP A 25 31.20 -0.05 12.87
C ASP A 25 30.92 -1.05 11.74
N GLU A 26 31.13 -2.35 11.97
CA GLU A 26 30.81 -3.40 11.01
C GLU A 26 29.29 -3.49 10.75
N ILE A 27 28.48 -3.37 11.78
CA ILE A 27 27.01 -3.32 11.67
C ILE A 27 26.61 -2.12 10.81
N ARG A 28 27.16 -0.94 11.11
CA ARG A 28 26.83 0.27 10.34
C ARG A 28 27.20 0.12 8.87
N ASP A 29 28.43 -0.24 8.57
CA ASP A 29 28.92 -0.37 7.19
C ASP A 29 28.08 -1.41 6.40
N TYR A 30 27.71 -2.50 7.05
CA TYR A 30 26.90 -3.54 6.43
C TYR A 30 25.48 -3.06 6.10
N ILE A 31 24.81 -2.39 7.05
CA ILE A 31 23.44 -1.92 6.85
C ILE A 31 23.39 -0.71 5.91
N GLU A 32 24.38 0.21 5.94
CA GLU A 32 24.46 1.33 4.98
C GLU A 32 24.58 0.81 3.54
N LYS A 33 25.40 -0.21 3.32
CA LYS A 33 25.48 -0.86 2.02
C LYS A 33 24.17 -1.56 1.62
N ALA A 34 23.53 -2.23 2.57
CA ALA A 34 22.23 -2.88 2.34
C ALA A 34 21.14 -1.84 2.00
N GLN A 35 21.21 -0.64 2.58
CA GLN A 35 20.32 0.47 2.28
C GLN A 35 20.44 0.94 0.83
N GLU A 36 21.67 1.08 0.34
CA GLU A 36 21.92 1.42 -1.07
C GLU A 36 21.34 0.39 -2.03
N ASP A 37 21.48 -0.91 -1.72
CA ASP A 37 21.03 -2.02 -2.57
C ASP A 37 19.50 -2.24 -2.51
N ALA A 38 18.89 -2.04 -1.35
CA ALA A 38 17.46 -2.33 -1.11
C ALA A 38 16.56 -1.09 -1.27
N GLY A 39 17.12 0.12 -1.16
CA GLY A 39 16.42 1.38 -1.38
C GLY A 39 15.46 1.80 -0.25
N PHE A 40 15.59 1.23 0.96
CA PHE A 40 14.82 1.72 2.11
C PHE A 40 15.39 3.03 2.65
N LEU A 41 14.53 3.83 3.26
CA LEU A 41 14.94 5.16 3.75
C LEU A 41 15.53 5.12 5.15
N TYR A 42 14.96 4.29 6.03
CA TYR A 42 15.37 4.20 7.43
C TYR A 42 15.55 2.76 7.88
N PHE A 43 16.56 2.54 8.75
CA PHE A 43 16.75 1.32 9.51
C PHE A 43 16.61 1.61 11.01
N TYR A 44 15.84 0.76 11.70
CA TYR A 44 15.55 0.90 13.11
C TYR A 44 15.87 -0.38 13.90
N PHE A 45 16.51 -0.20 15.03
CA PHE A 45 16.46 -1.16 16.13
C PHE A 45 15.25 -0.82 16.98
N LEU A 46 14.31 -1.74 17.16
CA LEU A 46 13.03 -1.53 17.85
C LEU A 46 12.98 -2.34 19.13
N SER A 47 12.55 -1.71 20.23
CA SER A 47 12.10 -2.42 21.43
C SER A 47 10.60 -2.73 21.36
N ALA A 48 10.16 -3.70 22.13
CA ALA A 48 8.75 -4.16 22.11
C ALA A 48 7.73 -3.05 22.43
N ASP A 49 8.12 -2.02 23.15
CA ASP A 49 7.28 -0.87 23.50
C ASP A 49 7.23 0.22 22.40
N GLY A 50 7.88 -0.01 21.26
CA GLY A 50 7.87 0.93 20.11
C GLY A 50 8.93 2.02 20.16
N ASN A 51 9.82 2.02 21.16
CA ASN A 51 11.00 2.89 21.09
C ASN A 51 11.98 2.38 20.04
N TYR A 52 12.71 3.30 19.42
CA TYR A 52 13.69 2.94 18.40
C TYR A 52 15.04 3.61 18.62
N LYS A 53 16.06 3.01 18.02
CA LYS A 53 17.35 3.62 17.76
C LYS A 53 17.79 3.39 16.33
N MET A 54 18.32 4.42 15.68
CA MET A 54 18.87 4.36 14.33
C MET A 54 20.37 4.13 14.35
N LEU A 55 20.94 3.75 13.20
CA LEU A 55 22.39 3.65 13.01
C LEU A 55 23.14 4.95 13.32
N THR A 56 22.52 6.09 13.05
CA THR A 56 23.05 7.43 13.34
C THR A 56 23.10 7.76 14.83
N GLY A 57 22.53 6.92 15.69
CA GLY A 57 22.35 7.18 17.12
C GLY A 57 21.09 7.97 17.47
N GLU A 58 20.33 8.46 16.49
CA GLU A 58 19.01 9.05 16.73
C GLU A 58 18.09 8.02 17.38
N ALA A 59 17.32 8.45 18.38
CA ALA A 59 16.39 7.61 19.09
C ALA A 59 15.06 8.34 19.29
N GLY A 60 13.98 7.59 19.41
CA GLY A 60 12.66 8.14 19.57
C GLY A 60 11.60 7.06 19.72
N TYR A 61 10.35 7.43 19.46
CA TYR A 61 9.19 6.53 19.49
C TYR A 61 8.58 6.44 18.09
N LEU A 62 8.38 5.21 17.61
CA LEU A 62 7.74 4.92 16.34
C LEU A 62 6.27 4.60 16.60
N GLY A 63 5.38 5.52 16.26
CA GLY A 63 3.92 5.35 16.42
C GLY A 63 3.38 4.32 15.43
N LEU A 64 3.60 3.04 15.70
CA LEU A 64 3.09 1.95 14.89
C LEU A 64 1.58 1.79 15.07
N GLN A 65 0.87 1.47 14.00
CA GLN A 65 -0.58 1.24 14.05
C GLN A 65 -0.94 -0.15 14.58
N GLU A 66 0.01 -1.07 14.63
CA GLU A 66 -0.17 -2.41 15.18
C GLU A 66 0.51 -2.57 16.53
N ASN A 67 0.01 -3.54 17.33
CA ASN A 67 0.64 -3.88 18.59
C ASN A 67 1.92 -4.68 18.36
N LEU A 68 3.05 -4.00 18.52
CA LEU A 68 4.38 -4.58 18.31
C LEU A 68 4.70 -5.69 19.32
N GLU A 69 4.33 -5.50 20.58
CA GLU A 69 4.63 -6.45 21.68
C GLU A 69 4.02 -7.82 21.43
N ASP A 70 2.74 -7.87 21.00
CA ASP A 70 2.06 -9.13 20.71
C ASP A 70 2.74 -9.85 19.53
N LYS A 71 3.09 -9.13 18.47
CA LYS A 71 3.73 -9.69 17.28
C LYS A 71 5.14 -10.21 17.56
N ILE A 72 5.94 -9.46 18.32
CA ILE A 72 7.29 -9.88 18.75
C ILE A 72 7.19 -11.15 19.60
N THR A 73 6.25 -11.19 20.55
CA THR A 73 6.05 -12.37 21.42
C THR A 73 5.69 -13.62 20.62
N LEU A 74 4.93 -13.46 19.53
CA LEU A 74 4.56 -14.57 18.64
C LEU A 74 5.66 -14.91 17.60
N GLY A 75 6.70 -14.09 17.49
CA GLY A 75 7.74 -14.24 16.47
C GLY A 75 7.24 -13.98 15.06
N GLU A 76 6.19 -13.17 14.91
CA GLU A 76 5.56 -12.86 13.63
C GLU A 76 6.15 -11.61 13.00
N ASP A 77 6.47 -11.67 11.71
CA ASP A 77 6.85 -10.50 10.92
C ASP A 77 5.73 -9.46 10.89
N ILE A 78 6.13 -8.19 10.81
CA ILE A 78 5.23 -7.05 10.91
C ILE A 78 5.33 -6.23 9.64
N ILE A 79 4.19 -5.90 9.05
CA ILE A 79 4.08 -4.91 7.99
C ILE A 79 2.98 -3.94 8.41
N THR A 80 3.36 -2.72 8.72
CA THR A 80 2.46 -1.75 9.33
C THR A 80 2.85 -0.32 8.93
N ASN A 81 2.00 0.62 9.27
CA ASN A 81 2.32 2.03 9.12
C ASN A 81 2.86 2.61 10.42
N ALA A 82 3.76 3.54 10.26
CA ALA A 82 4.23 4.40 11.33
C ALA A 82 3.92 5.86 11.05
N VAL A 83 3.57 6.58 12.09
CA VAL A 83 3.45 8.04 12.07
C VAL A 83 4.54 8.61 12.97
N VAL A 84 5.51 9.28 12.36
CA VAL A 84 6.54 10.02 13.10
C VAL A 84 6.18 11.50 13.07
N PRO A 85 6.12 12.17 14.24
CA PRO A 85 5.80 13.59 14.28
C PRO A 85 6.68 14.43 13.35
N GLY A 86 6.05 15.21 12.46
CA GLY A 86 6.74 16.06 11.49
C GLY A 86 7.28 15.34 10.24
N LYS A 87 7.03 14.04 10.10
CA LYS A 87 7.34 13.25 8.88
C LYS A 87 6.05 12.76 8.23
N GLN A 88 6.15 12.34 6.98
CA GLN A 88 5.04 11.68 6.28
C GLN A 88 4.79 10.29 6.89
N GLN A 89 3.63 9.74 6.62
CA GLN A 89 3.33 8.35 6.96
C GLN A 89 4.30 7.43 6.24
N MET A 90 4.83 6.44 6.96
CA MET A 90 5.79 5.48 6.45
C MET A 90 5.21 4.08 6.46
N LEU A 91 5.58 3.27 5.47
CA LEU A 91 5.39 1.82 5.50
C LEU A 91 6.60 1.17 6.16
N VAL A 92 6.37 0.39 7.22
CA VAL A 92 7.38 -0.26 8.03
C VAL A 92 7.28 -1.76 7.87
N PHE A 93 8.41 -2.39 7.58
CA PHE A 93 8.61 -3.83 7.66
C PHE A 93 9.48 -4.11 8.88
N ALA A 94 9.05 -4.97 9.78
CA ALA A 94 9.84 -5.36 10.94
C ALA A 94 9.87 -6.87 11.10
N SER A 95 11.00 -7.36 11.62
CA SER A 95 11.18 -8.77 11.94
C SER A 95 11.66 -8.90 13.37
N PRO A 96 10.96 -9.71 14.21
CA PRO A 96 11.41 -10.03 15.55
C PRO A 96 12.80 -10.65 15.54
N GLN A 97 13.60 -10.29 16.54
CA GLN A 97 14.93 -10.81 16.74
C GLN A 97 15.04 -11.44 18.13
N SER A 98 15.96 -12.38 18.31
CA SER A 98 16.44 -12.67 19.65
C SER A 98 17.03 -11.39 20.23
N HIS A 99 16.66 -11.07 21.47
CA HIS A 99 17.11 -9.87 22.19
C HIS A 99 18.54 -9.50 21.88
N GLY A 100 18.76 -8.24 21.42
CA GLY A 100 20.04 -7.72 21.02
C GLY A 100 20.31 -6.34 21.60
N SER A 101 21.53 -5.83 21.43
CA SER A 101 21.91 -4.48 21.89
C SER A 101 22.72 -3.76 20.82
N TYR A 102 22.38 -2.48 20.57
CA TYR A 102 23.13 -1.59 19.69
C TYR A 102 23.35 -0.23 20.37
N GLN A 103 24.60 0.18 20.56
CA GLN A 103 24.97 1.40 21.29
C GLN A 103 24.25 1.53 22.66
N GLY A 104 24.17 0.42 23.41
CA GLY A 104 23.49 0.40 24.70
C GLY A 104 21.96 0.48 24.65
N PHE A 105 21.35 0.38 23.46
CA PHE A 105 19.93 0.26 23.28
C PHE A 105 19.54 -1.20 23.08
N GLU A 106 18.76 -1.74 24.00
CA GLU A 106 18.22 -3.11 23.91
C GLU A 106 17.07 -3.15 22.90
N TYR A 107 17.10 -4.09 21.96
CA TYR A 107 16.07 -4.23 20.93
C TYR A 107 15.55 -5.66 20.81
N ASP A 108 14.29 -5.80 20.41
CA ASP A 108 13.58 -7.06 20.23
C ASP A 108 13.20 -7.30 18.76
N ALA A 109 13.35 -6.29 17.90
CA ALA A 109 13.12 -6.38 16.48
C ALA A 109 14.05 -5.43 15.72
N ILE A 110 14.26 -5.72 14.44
CA ILE A 110 14.82 -4.77 13.48
C ILE A 110 13.77 -4.41 12.45
N ALA A 111 13.83 -3.19 11.94
CA ALA A 111 12.86 -2.72 10.96
C ALA A 111 13.49 -1.82 9.90
N ILE A 112 12.86 -1.81 8.74
CA ILE A 112 13.12 -0.85 7.66
C ILE A 112 11.84 -0.09 7.34
N ALA A 113 11.99 1.15 6.89
CA ALA A 113 10.87 1.98 6.51
C ALA A 113 11.09 2.68 5.18
N TYR A 114 9.98 2.85 4.47
CA TYR A 114 9.86 3.61 3.24
C TYR A 114 8.87 4.76 3.45
N GLU A 115 9.08 5.90 2.82
CA GLU A 115 8.01 6.88 2.71
C GLU A 115 6.91 6.35 1.79
N ASN A 116 5.65 6.66 2.11
CA ASN A 116 4.53 6.18 1.30
C ASN A 116 4.63 6.65 -0.17
N ALA A 117 5.18 7.84 -0.41
CA ALA A 117 5.41 8.35 -1.76
C ALA A 117 6.29 7.43 -2.61
N ASP A 118 7.38 6.92 -2.04
CA ASP A 118 8.32 6.04 -2.77
C ASP A 118 7.68 4.69 -3.13
N ILE A 119 6.76 4.21 -2.29
CA ILE A 119 6.06 2.95 -2.53
C ILE A 119 4.94 3.10 -3.55
N VAL A 120 4.28 4.25 -3.57
CA VAL A 120 3.26 4.56 -4.57
C VAL A 120 3.83 4.49 -5.98
N ASP A 121 5.04 5.00 -6.20
CA ASP A 121 5.72 4.93 -7.49
C ASP A 121 6.05 3.47 -7.91
N VAL A 122 6.38 2.61 -6.96
CA VAL A 122 6.62 1.17 -7.20
C VAL A 122 5.32 0.41 -7.49
N LEU A 123 4.22 0.84 -6.88
CA LEU A 123 2.90 0.27 -7.09
C LEU A 123 2.17 0.87 -8.30
N ASP A 124 2.87 1.64 -9.17
CA ASP A 124 2.32 2.37 -10.32
C ASP A 124 1.07 1.69 -10.90
N ILE A 125 -0.07 2.00 -10.30
CA ILE A 125 -1.37 1.61 -10.81
C ILE A 125 -1.80 2.73 -11.76
N SER A 126 -1.09 2.82 -12.87
CA SER A 126 -1.39 3.78 -13.97
C SER A 126 -2.66 3.41 -14.74
N ALA A 127 -3.61 2.74 -14.06
CA ALA A 127 -4.91 2.46 -14.62
C ALA A 127 -5.56 3.78 -15.06
N PHE A 128 -6.19 3.77 -16.21
CA PHE A 128 -6.89 4.92 -16.79
C PHE A 128 -6.01 6.17 -16.98
N ASN A 129 -4.75 5.98 -17.42
CA ASN A 129 -3.79 7.08 -17.68
C ASN A 129 -3.51 7.94 -16.43
N GLY A 130 -3.39 7.34 -15.27
CA GLY A 130 -3.13 8.04 -14.00
C GLY A 130 -4.35 8.71 -13.37
N ASN A 131 -5.55 8.49 -13.92
CA ASN A 131 -6.79 9.05 -13.35
C ASN A 131 -7.47 8.15 -12.31
N ALA A 132 -6.88 6.98 -12.01
CA ALA A 132 -7.30 6.15 -10.89
C ALA A 132 -6.50 6.52 -9.66
N LYS A 133 -7.16 6.60 -8.50
CA LYS A 133 -6.51 6.74 -7.19
C LYS A 133 -6.58 5.42 -6.48
N SER A 134 -5.48 5.04 -5.85
CA SER A 134 -5.36 3.72 -5.25
C SER A 134 -4.99 3.83 -3.78
N TYR A 135 -5.56 2.93 -2.99
CA TYR A 135 -5.25 2.77 -1.59
C TYR A 135 -5.01 1.30 -1.27
N VAL A 136 -4.19 1.05 -0.29
CA VAL A 136 -4.15 -0.24 0.41
C VAL A 136 -4.64 0.01 1.82
N VAL A 137 -5.62 -0.76 2.25
CA VAL A 137 -6.22 -0.61 3.58
C VAL A 137 -6.34 -1.94 4.31
N HIS A 138 -6.43 -1.90 5.63
CA HIS A 138 -6.89 -3.01 6.44
C HIS A 138 -8.42 -3.17 6.32
N PRO A 139 -8.99 -4.35 6.69
CA PRO A 139 -10.44 -4.56 6.67
C PRO A 139 -11.26 -3.59 7.52
N ASP A 140 -10.64 -2.93 8.51
CA ASP A 140 -11.25 -1.88 9.34
C ASP A 140 -11.13 -0.47 8.73
N GLY A 141 -10.63 -0.37 7.51
CA GLY A 141 -10.50 0.86 6.76
C GLY A 141 -9.24 1.68 7.07
N ARG A 142 -8.38 1.26 8.02
CA ARG A 142 -7.08 1.92 8.26
C ARG A 142 -6.23 1.86 7.00
N VAL A 143 -5.71 3.01 6.59
CA VAL A 143 -4.92 3.14 5.35
C VAL A 143 -3.48 2.71 5.61
N VAL A 144 -3.01 1.78 4.79
CA VAL A 144 -1.62 1.29 4.77
C VAL A 144 -0.80 2.07 3.75
N ILE A 145 -1.34 2.24 2.55
CA ILE A 145 -0.71 3.00 1.47
C ILE A 145 -1.73 3.97 0.92
N ASP A 146 -1.36 5.23 0.86
CA ASP A 146 -2.17 6.33 0.40
C ASP A 146 -1.55 6.93 -0.88
N HIS A 147 -2.30 6.87 -1.97
CA HIS A 147 -2.05 7.71 -3.13
C HIS A 147 -3.03 8.88 -3.09
N SER A 148 -2.73 9.84 -2.20
CA SER A 148 -3.66 10.87 -1.76
C SER A 148 -4.30 11.67 -2.89
N PHE A 149 -5.59 11.92 -2.73
CA PHE A 149 -6.22 13.10 -3.30
C PHE A 149 -5.72 14.31 -2.52
N GLU A 150 -5.01 15.23 -3.17
CA GLU A 150 -4.57 16.48 -2.54
C GLU A 150 -5.71 17.19 -1.82
N ALA A 151 -6.95 17.01 -2.30
CA ALA A 151 -8.15 17.63 -1.73
C ALA A 151 -8.51 17.12 -0.32
N TRP A 152 -8.12 15.90 0.05
CA TRP A 152 -8.49 15.31 1.34
C TRP A 152 -7.33 15.27 2.34
N GLY A 153 -6.14 15.69 1.92
CA GLY A 153 -4.93 15.58 2.74
C GLY A 153 -4.55 14.12 3.02
N THR A 154 -3.83 13.87 4.09
CA THR A 154 -3.42 12.52 4.48
C THR A 154 -4.61 11.73 5.01
N VAL A 155 -4.93 10.61 4.36
CA VAL A 155 -6.04 9.74 4.74
C VAL A 155 -5.55 8.63 5.68
N TYR A 156 -6.01 8.66 6.92
CA TYR A 156 -5.68 7.62 7.91
C TYR A 156 -6.69 6.46 7.94
N ASN A 157 -7.95 6.74 7.60
CA ASN A 157 -9.01 5.74 7.56
C ASN A 157 -9.97 6.03 6.40
N PHE A 158 -10.08 5.09 5.49
CA PHE A 158 -10.90 5.22 4.28
C PHE A 158 -12.41 5.30 4.57
N PHE A 159 -12.89 4.61 5.60
CA PHE A 159 -14.30 4.74 6.01
C PHE A 159 -14.60 6.12 6.58
N GLY A 160 -13.61 6.82 7.16
CA GLY A 160 -13.72 8.23 7.54
C GLY A 160 -13.98 9.11 6.32
N VAL A 161 -13.21 8.91 5.24
CA VAL A 161 -13.42 9.65 3.97
C VAL A 161 -14.83 9.39 3.43
N LEU A 162 -15.31 8.15 3.45
CA LEU A 162 -16.67 7.86 3.01
C LEU A 162 -17.74 8.57 3.85
N ARG A 163 -17.54 8.69 5.19
CA ARG A 163 -18.48 9.40 6.07
C ARG A 163 -18.50 10.90 5.81
N GLU A 164 -17.35 11.49 5.57
CA GLU A 164 -17.21 12.95 5.47
C GLU A 164 -17.53 13.47 4.06
N HIS A 165 -17.17 12.70 3.03
CA HIS A 165 -17.18 13.16 1.65
C HIS A 165 -18.22 12.45 0.77
N SER A 166 -18.95 11.45 1.28
CA SER A 166 -19.94 10.72 0.48
C SER A 166 -21.35 10.80 1.06
N ASN A 167 -22.31 10.35 0.25
CA ASN A 167 -23.70 10.17 0.67
C ASN A 167 -24.02 8.74 1.13
N ILE A 168 -22.99 7.91 1.36
CA ILE A 168 -23.15 6.53 1.81
C ILE A 168 -23.60 6.52 3.28
N SER A 169 -24.62 5.70 3.57
CA SER A 169 -25.12 5.53 4.92
C SER A 169 -24.16 4.69 5.79
N GLU A 170 -24.23 4.85 7.11
CA GLU A 170 -23.46 4.01 8.06
C GLU A 170 -23.74 2.52 7.85
N LYS A 171 -24.95 2.14 7.46
CA LYS A 171 -25.30 0.75 7.17
C LYS A 171 -24.50 0.23 5.97
N GLU A 172 -24.38 1.00 4.90
CA GLU A 172 -23.61 0.63 3.71
C GLU A 172 -22.11 0.57 4.01
N ILE A 173 -21.58 1.45 4.88
CA ILE A 173 -20.20 1.41 5.35
C ILE A 173 -19.94 0.12 6.16
N LEU A 174 -20.88 -0.26 7.03
CA LEU A 174 -20.77 -1.52 7.77
C LEU A 174 -20.82 -2.74 6.84
N GLU A 175 -21.72 -2.75 5.86
CA GLU A 175 -21.78 -3.80 4.84
C GLU A 175 -20.47 -3.88 4.03
N LEU A 176 -19.88 -2.74 3.68
CA LEU A 176 -18.57 -2.68 3.01
C LEU A 176 -17.45 -3.24 3.89
N SER A 177 -17.44 -2.89 5.18
CA SER A 177 -16.47 -3.44 6.15
C SER A 177 -16.58 -4.96 6.26
N GLU A 178 -17.80 -5.52 6.30
CA GLU A 178 -17.97 -6.97 6.31
C GLU A 178 -17.47 -7.62 5.01
N LYS A 179 -17.73 -7.02 3.85
CA LYS A 179 -17.20 -7.49 2.56
C LYS A 179 -15.67 -7.48 2.54
N PHE A 180 -15.04 -6.50 3.17
CA PHE A 180 -13.57 -6.43 3.31
C PHE A 180 -13.05 -7.59 4.19
N LYS A 181 -13.70 -7.85 5.34
CA LYS A 181 -13.35 -8.99 6.21
C LYS A 181 -13.53 -10.35 5.51
N GLU A 182 -14.58 -10.47 4.68
CA GLU A 182 -14.84 -11.65 3.87
C GLU A 182 -13.92 -11.75 2.64
N ARG A 183 -13.02 -10.78 2.45
CA ARG A 183 -12.06 -10.73 1.33
C ARG A 183 -12.71 -10.76 -0.05
N ARG A 184 -13.87 -10.16 -0.18
CA ARG A 184 -14.62 -10.10 -1.45
C ARG A 184 -13.98 -9.09 -2.39
N THR A 185 -14.02 -9.41 -3.68
CA THR A 185 -13.73 -8.45 -4.77
C THR A 185 -15.06 -7.99 -5.36
N ASP A 186 -15.26 -6.68 -5.43
CA ASP A 186 -16.50 -6.10 -5.94
C ASP A 186 -16.27 -4.64 -6.41
N THR A 187 -17.29 -4.05 -6.99
CA THR A 187 -17.29 -2.65 -7.44
C THR A 187 -18.59 -2.00 -7.02
N MET A 188 -18.52 -0.79 -6.51
CA MET A 188 -19.70 0.00 -6.20
C MET A 188 -19.55 1.43 -6.73
N LEU A 189 -20.68 2.07 -7.04
CA LEU A 189 -20.74 3.47 -7.41
C LEU A 189 -20.90 4.30 -6.13
N VAL A 190 -20.02 5.29 -5.94
CA VAL A 190 -20.05 6.21 -4.80
C VAL A 190 -20.03 7.64 -5.30
N ASN A 191 -20.75 8.53 -4.62
CA ASN A 191 -20.65 9.95 -4.88
C ASN A 191 -19.77 10.58 -3.80
N LEU A 192 -18.64 11.15 -4.22
CA LEU A 192 -17.69 11.83 -3.34
C LEU A 192 -17.64 13.31 -3.75
N ASP A 193 -17.97 14.20 -2.83
CA ASP A 193 -17.97 15.65 -3.04
C ASP A 193 -18.74 16.09 -4.31
N GLY A 194 -19.86 15.41 -4.62
CA GLY A 194 -20.70 15.69 -5.77
C GLY A 194 -20.26 15.05 -7.08
N SER A 195 -19.15 14.34 -7.12
CA SER A 195 -18.67 13.59 -8.28
C SER A 195 -18.86 12.09 -8.09
N ASN A 196 -19.24 11.38 -9.17
CA ASN A 196 -19.44 9.94 -9.13
C ASN A 196 -18.14 9.20 -9.41
N TYR A 197 -17.84 8.21 -8.56
CA TYR A 197 -16.66 7.34 -8.66
C TYR A 197 -17.10 5.88 -8.64
N TYR A 198 -16.40 5.07 -9.41
CA TYR A 198 -16.38 3.63 -9.18
C TYR A 198 -15.33 3.33 -8.11
N LEU A 199 -15.77 2.80 -6.97
CA LEU A 199 -14.93 2.20 -5.96
C LEU A 199 -14.80 0.73 -6.29
N VAL A 200 -13.61 0.31 -6.72
CA VAL A 200 -13.25 -1.08 -6.98
C VAL A 200 -12.41 -1.56 -5.81
N TYR A 201 -12.66 -2.74 -5.29
CA TYR A 201 -11.88 -3.30 -4.22
C TYR A 201 -11.68 -4.79 -4.36
N GLY A 202 -10.57 -5.28 -3.78
CA GLY A 202 -10.23 -6.70 -3.77
C GLY A 202 -9.17 -7.01 -2.72
N SER A 203 -9.19 -8.25 -2.22
CA SER A 203 -8.23 -8.69 -1.22
C SER A 203 -6.84 -8.91 -1.80
N SER A 204 -5.82 -8.57 -1.02
CA SER A 204 -4.45 -9.00 -1.26
C SER A 204 -4.27 -10.46 -0.82
N GLU A 205 -3.35 -11.17 -1.46
CA GLU A 205 -2.85 -12.45 -0.96
C GLU A 205 -1.81 -12.27 0.17
N CYS A 206 -1.32 -11.03 0.32
CA CYS A 206 -0.34 -10.66 1.33
C CYS A 206 -1.07 -9.96 2.47
N GLN A 207 -0.94 -10.46 3.70
CA GLN A 207 -1.61 -9.91 4.87
C GLN A 207 -3.15 -9.86 4.68
N ASP A 208 -3.85 -9.17 5.56
CA ASP A 208 -5.30 -8.94 5.47
C ASP A 208 -5.65 -7.67 4.66
N TRP A 209 -4.77 -7.26 3.74
CA TRP A 209 -4.93 -6.02 3.02
C TRP A 209 -6.00 -6.09 1.92
N ILE A 210 -6.68 -4.96 1.75
CA ILE A 210 -7.64 -4.72 0.68
C ILE A 210 -7.07 -3.63 -0.22
N PHE A 211 -6.95 -3.93 -1.52
CA PHE A 211 -6.66 -2.93 -2.54
C PHE A 211 -7.94 -2.19 -2.89
N LEU A 212 -7.88 -0.86 -2.89
CA LEU A 212 -8.96 0.01 -3.33
C LEU A 212 -8.52 0.83 -4.53
N GLY A 213 -9.39 0.95 -5.50
CA GLY A 213 -9.26 1.87 -6.63
C GLY A 213 -10.47 2.79 -6.71
N LEU A 214 -10.23 4.09 -6.83
CA LEU A 214 -11.27 5.10 -7.10
C LEU A 214 -11.03 5.66 -8.50
N VAL A 215 -12.02 5.52 -9.37
CA VAL A 215 -11.98 6.03 -10.75
C VAL A 215 -13.22 6.85 -11.00
N GLN A 216 -13.08 8.06 -11.52
CA GLN A 216 -14.23 8.88 -11.89
C GLN A 216 -15.09 8.16 -12.92
N ALA A 217 -16.41 8.10 -12.68
CA ALA A 217 -17.33 7.40 -13.56
C ALA A 217 -17.33 7.96 -14.99
N ASP A 218 -17.15 9.27 -15.15
CA ASP A 218 -17.10 9.92 -16.44
C ASP A 218 -15.91 9.46 -17.29
N ILE A 219 -14.74 9.20 -16.66
CA ILE A 219 -13.54 8.69 -17.33
C ILE A 219 -13.76 7.27 -17.81
N VAL A 220 -14.36 6.42 -16.97
CA VAL A 220 -14.68 5.04 -17.33
C VAL A 220 -15.69 5.04 -18.48
N ASN A 221 -16.76 5.83 -18.37
CA ASN A 221 -17.81 5.90 -19.38
C ASN A 221 -17.28 6.46 -20.71
N ALA A 222 -16.41 7.48 -20.69
CA ALA A 222 -15.75 8.03 -21.89
C ALA A 222 -14.87 6.98 -22.56
N SER A 223 -14.12 6.19 -21.79
CA SER A 223 -13.28 5.10 -22.31
C SER A 223 -14.12 3.99 -22.92
N MET A 224 -15.21 3.60 -22.29
CA MET A 224 -16.16 2.60 -22.83
C MET A 224 -16.83 3.09 -24.12
N ASN A 225 -17.30 4.33 -24.15
CA ASN A 225 -17.90 4.91 -25.33
C ASN A 225 -16.91 4.97 -26.51
N SER A 226 -15.64 5.28 -26.24
CA SER A 226 -14.59 5.29 -27.27
C SER A 226 -14.30 3.90 -27.83
N LEU A 227 -14.33 2.87 -27.00
CA LEU A 227 -14.18 1.48 -27.41
C LEU A 227 -15.40 1.01 -28.24
N GLN A 228 -16.61 1.31 -27.79
CA GLN A 228 -17.83 1.01 -28.56
C GLN A 228 -17.83 1.68 -29.91
N LEU A 229 -17.48 2.98 -29.99
CA LEU A 229 -17.38 3.72 -31.24
C LEU A 229 -16.34 3.10 -32.18
N ARG A 230 -15.16 2.74 -31.69
CA ARG A 230 -14.10 2.07 -32.49
C ARG A 230 -14.58 0.71 -32.99
N THR A 231 -15.27 -0.07 -32.16
CA THR A 231 -15.81 -1.38 -32.54
C THR A 231 -16.91 -1.23 -33.59
N MET A 232 -17.80 -0.24 -33.45
CA MET A 232 -18.82 0.08 -34.47
C MET A 232 -18.23 0.53 -35.79
N LEU A 233 -17.19 1.38 -35.76
CA LEU A 233 -16.51 1.82 -36.99
C LEU A 233 -15.82 0.66 -37.69
N LEU A 234 -15.11 -0.22 -36.96
CA LEU A 234 -14.49 -1.42 -37.51
C LEU A 234 -15.55 -2.37 -38.11
N GLY A 235 -16.61 -2.62 -37.39
CA GLY A 235 -17.73 -3.44 -37.86
C GLY A 235 -18.39 -2.84 -39.11
N GLY A 236 -18.63 -1.53 -39.10
CA GLY A 236 -19.19 -0.80 -40.24
C GLY A 236 -18.31 -0.85 -41.48
N THR A 237 -16.98 -0.69 -41.34
CA THR A 237 -16.04 -0.77 -42.45
C THR A 237 -15.97 -2.18 -43.07
N ILE A 238 -16.02 -3.22 -42.22
CA ILE A 238 -16.06 -4.60 -42.70
C ILE A 238 -17.36 -4.87 -43.50
N VAL A 239 -18.53 -4.50 -42.97
CA VAL A 239 -19.82 -4.68 -43.64
C VAL A 239 -19.86 -3.91 -44.95
N PHE A 240 -19.38 -2.66 -44.96
CA PHE A 240 -19.31 -1.86 -46.16
C PHE A 240 -18.38 -2.46 -47.20
N GLY A 241 -17.21 -2.94 -46.82
CA GLY A 241 -16.26 -3.63 -47.69
C GLY A 241 -16.87 -4.88 -48.34
N PHE A 242 -17.60 -5.69 -47.55
CA PHE A 242 -18.33 -6.86 -48.09
C PHE A 242 -19.42 -6.46 -49.08
N ALA A 243 -20.19 -5.38 -48.80
CA ALA A 243 -21.22 -4.90 -49.69
C ALA A 243 -20.65 -4.44 -51.05
N VAL A 244 -19.55 -3.67 -51.04
CA VAL A 244 -18.86 -3.26 -52.24
C VAL A 244 -18.33 -4.47 -53.02
N PHE A 245 -17.71 -5.44 -52.33
CA PHE A 245 -17.20 -6.66 -52.96
C PHE A 245 -18.30 -7.47 -53.66
N ILE A 246 -19.48 -7.59 -53.07
CA ILE A 246 -20.63 -8.28 -53.67
C ILE A 246 -21.13 -7.54 -54.90
N ILE A 247 -21.15 -6.20 -54.89
CA ILE A 247 -21.59 -5.39 -56.03
C ILE A 247 -20.63 -5.52 -57.23
N GLU A 248 -19.33 -5.65 -56.97
CA GLU A 248 -18.34 -5.86 -58.03
C GLU A 248 -18.37 -7.29 -58.65
N LEU A 249 -18.99 -8.23 -57.95
CA LEU A 249 -19.04 -9.64 -58.34
C LEU A 249 -20.31 -9.99 -59.15
N ILE A 250 -21.28 -9.05 -59.23
CA ILE A 250 -22.54 -9.14 -60.04
C ILE A 250 -22.41 -8.33 -61.33
#